data_64f0d5e4dae495e78ebe6b2e659b9a01
#
_entry.id   64f0d5e4dae495e78ebe6b2e659b9a01
#
_cell.length_a   1.000
_cell.length_b   1.000
_cell.length_c   1.000
_cell.angle_alpha   90.00
_cell.angle_beta   90.00
_cell.angle_gamma   90.00
#
_symmetry.space_group_name_H-M   'P 1'
#
loop_
_entity.id
_entity.type
_entity.pdbx_description
1 polymer ?
#
loop_
_entity_poly.entity_id
_entity_poly.type
_entity_poly.pdbx_seq_one_letter_code
_entity_poly.pdbx_strand_id
1 'polypeptide(L)'
;MNVAMMLIGLVTASAHDLILSKAQHYFADNEGVKIHYVVVGDGPLVVMIHGFPDFWYSWRNQMAGLSDKFRVVAVDLRGYNLSGKPQGVENYTMPRLASDILAVIQHLGEEKTIIVGHDWGGAIAWAIT
;
A
#
# COMPACT_ATOMS: atom_id res chain seq x y z
N MET A 1 42.18 -13.72 -32.97
CA MET A 1 41.11 -14.38 -32.21
C MET A 1 40.72 -13.42 -31.05
N ASN A 2 39.68 -12.62 -31.23
CA ASN A 2 39.22 -11.69 -30.21
C ASN A 2 38.25 -12.41 -29.28
N VAL A 3 38.69 -12.64 -28.05
CA VAL A 3 37.80 -13.12 -26.98
C VAL A 3 37.14 -11.88 -26.41
N ALA A 4 35.89 -11.61 -26.77
CA ALA A 4 35.05 -10.63 -26.11
C ALA A 4 34.65 -11.19 -24.75
N MET A 5 35.29 -10.70 -23.69
CA MET A 5 34.91 -11.01 -22.31
C MET A 5 33.66 -10.20 -21.97
N MET A 6 32.49 -10.84 -22.02
CA MET A 6 31.23 -10.25 -21.62
C MET A 6 31.19 -10.26 -20.09
N LEU A 7 31.47 -9.11 -19.47
CA LEU A 7 31.25 -8.89 -18.05
C LEU A 7 29.72 -8.83 -17.81
N ILE A 8 29.15 -9.96 -17.42
CA ILE A 8 27.78 -9.97 -16.86
C ILE A 8 27.92 -9.45 -15.45
N GLY A 9 27.62 -8.17 -15.27
CA GLY A 9 27.50 -7.58 -13.94
C GLY A 9 26.35 -8.27 -13.21
N LEU A 10 26.64 -9.03 -12.17
CA LEU A 10 25.61 -9.50 -11.23
C LEU A 10 25.07 -8.27 -10.50
N VAL A 11 23.87 -7.87 -10.85
CA VAL A 11 23.10 -6.92 -10.04
C VAL A 11 22.52 -7.70 -8.88
N THR A 12 23.11 -7.56 -7.70
CA THR A 12 22.55 -8.10 -6.46
C THR A 12 21.42 -7.20 -6.00
N ALA A 13 20.21 -7.76 -5.83
CA ALA A 13 19.08 -7.05 -5.25
C ALA A 13 19.42 -6.57 -3.82
N SER A 14 19.01 -5.35 -3.46
CA SER A 14 19.14 -4.86 -2.09
C SER A 14 18.26 -5.68 -1.13
N ALA A 15 18.54 -5.61 0.19
CA ALA A 15 17.69 -6.25 1.20
C ALA A 15 16.24 -5.73 1.11
N HIS A 16 16.05 -4.44 0.81
CA HIS A 16 14.74 -3.84 0.56
C HIS A 16 14.04 -4.45 -0.66
N ASP A 17 14.75 -4.62 -1.77
CA ASP A 17 14.20 -5.23 -2.99
C ASP A 17 13.77 -6.68 -2.73
N LEU A 18 14.57 -7.43 -1.97
CA LEU A 18 14.24 -8.82 -1.59
C LEU A 18 12.99 -8.90 -0.71
N ILE A 19 12.80 -7.97 0.23
CA ILE A 19 11.59 -7.90 1.07
C ILE A 19 10.39 -7.53 0.21
N LEU A 20 10.50 -6.51 -0.64
CA LEU A 20 9.40 -6.06 -1.49
C LEU A 20 9.05 -7.09 -2.58
N SER A 21 9.99 -7.93 -3.01
CA SER A 21 9.70 -9.04 -3.92
C SER A 21 8.74 -10.09 -3.32
N LYS A 22 8.63 -10.14 -1.99
CA LYS A 22 7.70 -11.00 -1.24
C LYS A 22 6.36 -10.32 -0.96
N ALA A 23 6.19 -9.06 -1.31
CA ALA A 23 4.96 -8.32 -1.12
C ALA A 23 3.83 -8.93 -1.94
N GLN A 24 2.66 -9.07 -1.33
CA GLN A 24 1.48 -9.64 -1.95
C GLN A 24 0.45 -8.56 -2.22
N HIS A 25 -0.21 -8.65 -3.36
CA HIS A 25 -1.21 -7.69 -3.83
C HIS A 25 -2.62 -8.25 -3.67
N TYR A 26 -3.51 -7.46 -3.11
CA TYR A 26 -4.89 -7.82 -2.88
C TYR A 26 -5.84 -6.69 -3.24
N PHE A 27 -7.12 -7.01 -3.30
CA PHE A 27 -8.21 -6.06 -3.50
C PHE A 27 -9.29 -6.28 -2.45
N ALA A 28 -9.69 -5.22 -1.77
CA ALA A 28 -10.91 -5.19 -0.97
C ALA A 28 -12.03 -4.55 -1.78
N ASP A 29 -13.26 -5.04 -1.63
CA ASP A 29 -14.42 -4.43 -2.25
C ASP A 29 -15.10 -3.48 -1.26
N ASN A 30 -15.36 -2.25 -1.67
CA ASN A 30 -16.15 -1.30 -0.93
C ASN A 30 -17.29 -0.79 -1.82
N GLU A 31 -18.47 -1.39 -1.67
CA GLU A 31 -19.67 -1.05 -2.45
C GLU A 31 -19.43 -1.04 -3.97
N GLY A 32 -18.72 -2.04 -4.47
CA GLY A 32 -18.38 -2.21 -5.88
C GLY A 32 -17.12 -1.49 -6.34
N VAL A 33 -16.47 -0.71 -5.49
CA VAL A 33 -15.16 -0.08 -5.78
C VAL A 33 -14.07 -0.98 -5.24
N LYS A 34 -13.20 -1.49 -6.12
CA LYS A 34 -12.04 -2.31 -5.75
C LYS A 34 -10.92 -1.43 -5.23
N ILE A 35 -10.49 -1.67 -4.01
CA ILE A 35 -9.39 -0.96 -3.37
C ILE A 35 -8.19 -1.88 -3.32
N HIS A 36 -7.16 -1.51 -4.08
CA HIS A 36 -5.90 -2.23 -4.13
C HIS A 36 -5.05 -1.94 -2.89
N TYR A 37 -4.42 -2.97 -2.37
CA TYR A 37 -3.43 -2.82 -1.30
C TYR A 37 -2.34 -3.88 -1.38
N VAL A 38 -1.19 -3.57 -0.81
CA VAL A 38 0.00 -4.41 -0.82
C VAL A 38 0.38 -4.75 0.61
N VAL A 39 0.71 -6.02 0.85
CA VAL A 39 1.03 -6.54 2.19
C VAL A 39 2.44 -7.12 2.19
N VAL A 40 3.20 -6.81 3.23
CA VAL A 40 4.50 -7.43 3.52
C VAL A 40 4.66 -7.62 5.03
N GLY A 41 5.34 -8.69 5.42
CA GLY A 41 5.58 -8.99 6.83
C GLY A 41 4.42 -9.66 7.53
N ASP A 42 4.62 -9.92 8.82
CA ASP A 42 3.66 -10.54 9.73
C ASP A 42 3.74 -9.88 11.10
N GLY A 43 2.67 -9.98 11.89
CA GLY A 43 2.56 -9.38 13.22
C GLY A 43 1.42 -8.37 13.35
N PRO A 44 1.49 -7.41 14.29
CA PRO A 44 0.47 -6.37 14.43
C PRO A 44 0.30 -5.56 13.14
N LEU A 45 -0.96 -5.24 12.81
CA LEU A 45 -1.30 -4.56 11.56
C LEU A 45 -0.92 -3.08 11.59
N VAL A 46 -0.23 -2.62 10.54
CA VAL A 46 0.02 -1.21 10.23
C VAL A 46 -0.53 -0.93 8.83
N VAL A 47 -1.44 0.02 8.71
CA VAL A 47 -2.01 0.48 7.43
C VAL A 47 -1.46 1.86 7.10
N MET A 48 -0.84 1.98 5.93
CA MET A 48 -0.21 3.21 5.43
C MET A 48 -1.03 3.79 4.29
N ILE A 49 -1.37 5.07 4.40
CA ILE A 49 -2.24 5.80 3.49
C ILE A 49 -1.45 6.95 2.85
N HIS A 50 -1.26 6.87 1.53
CA HIS A 50 -0.53 7.89 0.76
C HIS A 50 -1.32 9.18 0.58
N GLY A 51 -0.66 10.19 0.05
CA GLY A 51 -1.24 11.49 -0.32
C GLY A 51 -1.29 11.71 -1.83
N PHE A 52 -1.48 12.97 -2.22
CA PHE A 52 -1.51 13.42 -3.62
C PHE A 52 -0.12 13.90 -4.07
N PRO A 53 0.29 13.59 -5.29
CA PRO A 53 -0.17 12.57 -6.25
C PRO A 53 0.69 11.31 -6.14
N ASP A 54 0.27 10.34 -5.33
CA ASP A 54 1.12 9.21 -4.98
C ASP A 54 0.37 7.86 -5.08
N PHE A 55 0.97 6.78 -4.59
CA PHE A 55 0.40 5.43 -4.55
C PHE A 55 1.16 4.57 -3.52
N TRP A 56 0.79 3.33 -3.31
CA TRP A 56 1.35 2.44 -2.29
C TRP A 56 2.89 2.40 -2.26
N TYR A 57 3.54 2.52 -3.40
CA TYR A 57 5.00 2.37 -3.54
C TYR A 57 5.79 3.51 -2.87
N SER A 58 5.18 4.63 -2.56
CA SER A 58 5.81 5.69 -1.77
C SER A 58 6.23 5.21 -0.38
N TRP A 59 5.54 4.19 0.14
CA TRP A 59 5.81 3.58 1.44
C TRP A 59 6.84 2.44 1.43
N ARG A 60 7.44 2.13 0.29
CA ARG A 60 8.33 0.96 0.12
C ARG A 60 9.45 0.86 1.15
N ASN A 61 10.06 1.99 1.53
CA ASN A 61 11.15 2.01 2.51
C ASN A 61 10.64 1.70 3.92
N GLN A 62 9.50 2.29 4.32
CA GLN A 62 8.85 2.03 5.60
C GLN A 62 8.32 0.59 5.66
N MET A 63 7.74 0.10 4.58
CA MET A 63 7.31 -1.29 4.46
C MET A 63 8.48 -2.26 4.69
N ALA A 64 9.59 -2.05 4.01
CA ALA A 64 10.78 -2.87 4.16
C ALA A 64 11.34 -2.80 5.59
N GLY A 65 11.41 -1.59 6.18
CA GLY A 65 11.97 -1.38 7.51
C GLY A 65 11.12 -1.90 8.67
N LEU A 66 9.80 -2.05 8.48
CA LEU A 66 8.87 -2.48 9.52
C LEU A 66 8.43 -3.94 9.39
N SER A 67 8.65 -4.57 8.25
CA SER A 67 8.11 -5.89 7.91
C SER A 67 8.67 -7.04 8.75
N ASP A 68 9.76 -6.84 9.48
CA ASP A 68 10.31 -7.83 10.40
C ASP A 68 9.51 -7.96 11.72
N LYS A 69 8.71 -6.94 12.05
CA LYS A 69 7.93 -6.88 13.30
C LYS A 69 6.45 -6.67 13.10
N PHE A 70 6.04 -6.18 11.94
CA PHE A 70 4.66 -5.79 11.64
C PHE A 70 4.18 -6.41 10.33
N ARG A 71 2.89 -6.64 10.27
CA ARG A 71 2.17 -6.83 9.02
C ARG A 71 1.87 -5.46 8.45
N VAL A 72 2.66 -5.04 7.45
CA VAL A 72 2.59 -3.70 6.88
C VAL A 72 1.75 -3.73 5.61
N VAL A 73 0.78 -2.85 5.55
CA VAL A 73 -0.15 -2.69 4.42
C VAL A 73 -0.05 -1.28 3.88
N ALA A 74 0.17 -1.14 2.59
CA ALA A 74 0.09 0.14 1.89
C ALA A 74 -1.06 0.10 0.88
N VAL A 75 -1.95 1.07 0.96
CA VAL A 75 -3.18 1.14 0.17
C VAL A 75 -3.01 2.10 -1.00
N ASP A 76 -3.58 1.76 -2.15
CA ASP A 76 -3.87 2.74 -3.20
C ASP A 76 -5.25 3.35 -2.92
N LEU A 77 -5.32 4.65 -2.71
CA LEU A 77 -6.60 5.35 -2.56
C LEU A 77 -7.46 5.18 -3.82
N ARG A 78 -8.80 5.21 -3.67
CA ARG A 78 -9.67 5.26 -4.85
C ARG A 78 -9.25 6.39 -5.79
N GLY A 79 -9.29 6.15 -7.09
CA GLY A 79 -8.81 7.09 -8.10
C GLY A 79 -7.33 6.95 -8.43
N TYR A 80 -6.56 6.18 -7.68
CA TYR A 80 -5.12 6.04 -7.85
C TYR A 80 -4.71 4.62 -8.25
N ASN A 81 -3.67 4.55 -9.07
CA ASN A 81 -2.97 3.33 -9.50
C ASN A 81 -3.94 2.18 -9.84
N LEU A 82 -3.91 1.08 -9.10
CA LEU A 82 -4.71 -0.11 -9.38
C LEU A 82 -6.08 -0.10 -8.69
N SER A 83 -6.37 0.87 -7.84
CA SER A 83 -7.70 1.01 -7.23
C SER A 83 -8.73 1.49 -8.24
N GLY A 84 -10.01 1.23 -7.96
CA GLY A 84 -11.13 1.68 -8.76
C GLY A 84 -11.18 3.20 -8.89
N LYS A 85 -11.68 3.67 -10.04
CA LYS A 85 -11.73 5.09 -10.41
C LYS A 85 -13.17 5.47 -10.78
N PRO A 86 -14.12 5.47 -9.81
CA PRO A 86 -15.51 5.83 -10.11
C PRO A 86 -15.61 7.26 -10.63
N GLN A 87 -16.56 7.48 -11.53
CA GLN A 87 -16.83 8.80 -12.11
C GLN A 87 -17.60 9.67 -11.10
N GLY A 88 -17.38 10.99 -11.17
CA GLY A 88 -18.08 11.97 -10.34
C GLY A 88 -17.41 12.29 -9.00
N VAL A 89 -17.37 13.58 -8.67
CA VAL A 89 -16.72 14.08 -7.44
C VAL A 89 -17.39 13.57 -6.17
N GLU A 90 -18.68 13.26 -6.23
CA GLU A 90 -19.47 12.67 -5.13
C GLU A 90 -18.93 11.31 -4.67
N ASN A 91 -18.14 10.65 -5.49
CA ASN A 91 -17.48 9.39 -5.15
C ASN A 91 -16.16 9.57 -4.39
N TYR A 92 -15.71 10.82 -4.19
CA TYR A 92 -14.42 11.13 -3.57
C TYR A 92 -14.56 11.98 -2.30
N THR A 93 -15.69 11.88 -1.63
CA THR A 93 -15.92 12.56 -0.35
C THR A 93 -15.12 11.90 0.77
N MET A 94 -14.79 12.65 1.82
CA MET A 94 -14.03 12.13 2.95
C MET A 94 -14.66 10.86 3.59
N PRO A 95 -15.97 10.78 3.81
CA PRO A 95 -16.58 9.54 4.30
C PRO A 95 -16.34 8.33 3.40
N ARG A 96 -16.35 8.50 2.08
CA ARG A 96 -16.07 7.40 1.13
C ARG A 96 -14.60 6.98 1.18
N LEU A 97 -13.67 7.94 1.24
CA LEU A 97 -12.24 7.66 1.36
C LEU A 97 -11.93 6.93 2.67
N ALA A 98 -12.54 7.37 3.77
CA ALA A 98 -12.42 6.71 5.07
C ALA A 98 -13.01 5.28 5.05
N SER A 99 -14.16 5.09 4.42
CA SER A 99 -14.81 3.77 4.31
C SER A 99 -13.98 2.78 3.51
N ASP A 100 -13.19 3.22 2.53
CA ASP A 100 -12.26 2.36 1.80
C ASP A 100 -11.21 1.74 2.70
N ILE A 101 -10.63 2.55 3.58
CA ILE A 101 -9.62 2.07 4.53
C ILE A 101 -10.22 1.09 5.53
N LEU A 102 -11.42 1.39 6.02
CA LEU A 102 -12.15 0.47 6.90
C LEU A 102 -12.47 -0.85 6.20
N ALA A 103 -12.83 -0.82 4.92
CA ALA A 103 -13.07 -2.03 4.12
C ALA A 103 -11.79 -2.87 3.97
N VAL A 104 -10.64 -2.25 3.78
CA VAL A 104 -9.33 -2.95 3.74
C VAL A 104 -9.04 -3.60 5.09
N ILE A 105 -9.20 -2.88 6.20
CA ILE A 105 -8.96 -3.40 7.55
C ILE A 105 -9.89 -4.59 7.83
N GLN A 106 -11.17 -4.47 7.48
CA GLN A 106 -12.16 -5.54 7.63
C GLN A 106 -11.80 -6.77 6.77
N HIS A 107 -11.37 -6.55 5.53
CA HIS A 107 -10.94 -7.62 4.62
C HIS A 107 -9.73 -8.38 5.16
N LEU A 108 -8.85 -7.70 5.91
CA LEU A 108 -7.70 -8.30 6.60
C LEU A 108 -8.09 -9.07 7.88
N GLY A 109 -9.33 -8.95 8.34
CA GLY A 109 -9.84 -9.65 9.52
C GLY A 109 -9.33 -9.10 10.86
N GLU A 110 -8.90 -7.83 10.91
CA GLU A 110 -8.32 -7.21 12.09
C GLU A 110 -9.29 -6.25 12.78
N GLU A 111 -9.28 -6.27 14.12
CA GLU A 111 -10.07 -5.36 14.94
C GLU A 111 -9.27 -4.14 15.41
N LYS A 112 -7.95 -4.27 15.43
CA LYS A 112 -7.02 -3.21 15.86
C LYS A 112 -5.94 -3.03 14.82
N THR A 113 -5.65 -1.77 14.51
CA THR A 113 -4.60 -1.41 13.57
C THR A 113 -3.94 -0.10 13.96
N ILE A 114 -2.68 0.03 13.59
CA ILE A 114 -1.97 1.31 13.58
C ILE A 114 -2.22 1.93 12.20
N ILE A 115 -2.67 3.17 12.18
CA ILE A 115 -2.89 3.90 10.92
C ILE A 115 -1.82 4.98 10.79
N VAL A 116 -1.18 5.02 9.63
CA VAL A 116 -0.16 6.00 9.26
C VAL A 116 -0.62 6.70 7.99
N GLY A 117 -0.68 8.01 8.00
CA GLY A 117 -1.11 8.79 6.85
C GLY A 117 -0.17 9.95 6.57
N HIS A 118 0.00 10.26 5.28
CA HIS A 118 0.74 11.42 4.81
C HIS A 118 -0.15 12.25 3.87
N ASP A 119 -0.11 13.59 4.01
CA ASP A 119 -0.87 14.52 3.17
C ASP A 119 -2.38 14.22 3.24
N TRP A 120 -3.07 13.96 2.11
CA TRP A 120 -4.46 13.51 2.10
C TRP A 120 -4.68 12.24 2.92
N GLY A 121 -3.71 11.33 2.92
CA GLY A 121 -3.76 10.13 3.76
C GLY A 121 -3.80 10.46 5.26
N GLY A 122 -3.15 11.54 5.68
CA GLY A 122 -3.24 12.05 7.06
C GLY A 122 -4.64 12.54 7.40
N ALA A 123 -5.29 13.29 6.50
CA ALA A 123 -6.68 13.74 6.68
C ALA A 123 -7.65 12.55 6.78
N ILE A 124 -7.45 11.52 5.96
CA ILE A 124 -8.25 10.28 6.01
C ILE A 124 -8.03 9.55 7.33
N ALA A 125 -6.78 9.43 7.78
CA ALA A 125 -6.45 8.81 9.06
C ALA A 125 -7.19 9.47 10.23
N TRP A 126 -7.23 10.80 10.28
CA TRP A 126 -8.00 11.55 11.28
C TRP A 126 -9.51 11.34 11.16
N ALA A 127 -10.03 11.14 9.97
CA ALA A 127 -11.47 10.92 9.76
C ALA A 127 -11.94 9.52 10.22
N ILE A 128 -11.02 8.57 10.39
CA ILE A 128 -11.31 7.20 10.84
C ILE A 128 -11.30 7.10 12.38
N THR A 129 -10.52 7.93 13.05
CA THR A 129 -10.38 7.93 14.52
C THR A 129 -11.47 8.77 15.19
#